data_a186f33cf2556bed7b8f7774efaec25d
#
_entry.id   a186f33cf2556bed7b8f7774efaec25d
#
_cell.length_a   1.000
_cell.length_b   1.000
_cell.length_c   1.000
_cell.angle_alpha   90.00
_cell.angle_beta   90.00
_cell.angle_gamma   90.00
#
_symmetry.space_group_name_H-M   'P 1'
#
loop_
_entity.id
_entity.type
_entity.pdbx_description
1 polymer ?
#
loop_
_entity_poly.entity_id
_entity_poly.type
_entity_poly.pdbx_seq_one_letter_code
_entity_poly.pdbx_strand_id
1 'polypeptide(L)'
;MRYQALALATIMKWDQSQAFRDIVVAPHPLLRHLPRLGRWAPYLPLVQDQNSPLATIRKNSDYPSIMVTCGRRMAGISIALKTRANRAGANMTTIHLQDPRLDPACFDMLIVPQHDRVRGDNVIVTKAALNRMNQSHIAASANTLPQQWQAAAAPRVAVMIGGDNRRYKISHNMATHMAQQLAAFATANNANLFLVPSRRCPDTVLRHLQTALPPDHCMIATNDQPNPYPGILAMADAVIVTSDSVNMASEAASTGKPVLIAYWRAETGRIAKFHQTMQDSNHTAPLTPLLPDGPFVPLDESAMIRRQISTRLIR
;
A
#
# COMPACT_ATOMS: atom_id res chain seq x y z
N MET A 1 -4.19 -4.40 0.96
CA MET A 1 -5.34 -4.15 0.05
C MET A 1 -6.48 -3.40 0.75
N ARG A 2 -7.00 -3.83 1.92
CA ARG A 2 -8.01 -3.08 2.69
C ARG A 2 -7.61 -1.61 2.88
N TYR A 3 -6.37 -1.35 3.28
CA TYR A 3 -5.86 0.00 3.52
C TYR A 3 -5.89 0.92 2.28
N GLN A 4 -5.77 0.40 1.07
CA GLN A 4 -5.90 1.22 -0.15
C GLN A 4 -7.36 1.64 -0.40
N ALA A 5 -8.32 0.74 -0.16
CA ALA A 5 -9.74 1.10 -0.24
C ALA A 5 -10.13 2.15 0.81
N LEU A 6 -9.62 2.00 2.04
CA LEU A 6 -9.79 3.00 3.08
C LEU A 6 -9.10 4.33 2.74
N ALA A 7 -7.92 4.30 2.11
CA ALA A 7 -7.25 5.51 1.64
C ALA A 7 -8.12 6.27 0.63
N LEU A 8 -8.76 5.56 -0.30
CA LEU A 8 -9.69 6.19 -1.23
C LEU A 8 -10.89 6.80 -0.50
N ALA A 9 -11.46 6.08 0.47
CA ALA A 9 -12.58 6.60 1.26
C ALA A 9 -12.20 7.90 1.99
N THR A 10 -10.99 7.96 2.56
CA THR A 10 -10.47 9.16 3.21
C THR A 10 -10.22 10.30 2.21
N ILE A 11 -9.61 10.01 1.05
CA ILE A 11 -9.41 10.99 -0.02
C ILE A 11 -10.74 11.64 -0.43
N MET A 12 -11.79 10.83 -0.55
CA MET A 12 -13.13 11.29 -0.96
C MET A 12 -13.99 11.78 0.21
N LYS A 13 -13.51 11.70 1.47
CA LYS A 13 -14.25 11.99 2.71
C LYS A 13 -15.50 11.12 2.91
N TRP A 14 -15.57 9.95 2.30
CA TRP A 14 -16.69 9.01 2.47
C TRP A 14 -16.67 8.31 3.82
N ASP A 15 -15.49 8.12 4.41
CA ASP A 15 -15.29 7.54 5.75
C ASP A 15 -15.88 8.40 6.88
N GLN A 16 -16.22 9.66 6.61
CA GLN A 16 -16.92 10.55 7.54
C GLN A 16 -18.45 10.39 7.48
N SER A 17 -18.98 9.65 6.51
CA SER A 17 -20.42 9.42 6.35
C SER A 17 -20.93 8.36 7.32
N GLN A 18 -22.11 8.57 7.92
CA GLN A 18 -22.80 7.55 8.73
C GLN A 18 -23.19 6.30 7.92
N ALA A 19 -23.34 6.46 6.60
CA ALA A 19 -23.62 5.35 5.69
C ALA A 19 -22.38 4.55 5.30
N PHE A 20 -21.18 5.00 5.67
CA PHE A 20 -19.94 4.28 5.35
C PHE A 20 -19.89 2.92 6.06
N ARG A 21 -19.50 1.88 5.32
CA ARG A 21 -19.32 0.53 5.84
C ARG A 21 -18.00 -0.05 5.32
N ASP A 22 -17.13 -0.43 6.23
CA ASP A 22 -15.89 -1.18 5.94
C ASP A 22 -16.13 -2.66 6.23
N ILE A 23 -16.23 -3.45 5.17
CA ILE A 23 -16.60 -4.87 5.26
C ILE A 23 -15.41 -5.73 4.83
N VAL A 24 -14.94 -6.58 5.75
CA VAL A 24 -13.88 -7.55 5.46
C VAL A 24 -14.52 -8.89 5.14
N VAL A 25 -14.27 -9.40 3.94
CA VAL A 25 -14.86 -10.67 3.48
C VAL A 25 -13.85 -11.59 2.82
N ALA A 26 -14.10 -12.88 2.89
CA ALA A 26 -13.45 -13.90 2.09
C ALA A 26 -14.32 -14.21 0.86
N PRO A 27 -13.88 -13.88 -0.37
CA PRO A 27 -14.62 -14.24 -1.57
C PRO A 27 -14.85 -15.74 -1.69
N HIS A 28 -16.01 -16.13 -2.22
CA HIS A 28 -16.26 -17.53 -2.57
C HIS A 28 -15.16 -18.03 -3.52
N PRO A 29 -14.65 -19.28 -3.37
CA PRO A 29 -13.53 -19.79 -4.18
C PRO A 29 -13.73 -19.63 -5.68
N LEU A 30 -14.92 -19.86 -6.20
CA LEU A 30 -15.24 -19.68 -7.61
C LEU A 30 -15.00 -18.24 -8.09
N LEU A 31 -15.49 -17.25 -7.35
CA LEU A 31 -15.28 -15.82 -7.70
C LEU A 31 -13.84 -15.37 -7.48
N ARG A 32 -13.14 -15.98 -6.52
CA ARG A 32 -11.73 -15.69 -6.24
C ARG A 32 -10.81 -16.16 -7.37
N HIS A 33 -11.07 -17.33 -7.94
CA HIS A 33 -10.21 -17.96 -8.95
C HIS A 33 -10.69 -17.69 -10.38
N LEU A 34 -11.99 -17.58 -10.58
CA LEU A 34 -12.66 -17.34 -11.87
C LEU A 34 -13.55 -16.08 -11.78
N PRO A 35 -12.96 -14.87 -11.63
CA PRO A 35 -13.72 -13.65 -11.37
C PRO A 35 -14.71 -13.27 -12.49
N ARG A 36 -14.49 -13.76 -13.72
CA ARG A 36 -15.44 -13.57 -14.84
C ARG A 36 -16.80 -14.21 -14.58
N LEU A 37 -16.88 -15.24 -13.73
CA LEU A 37 -18.14 -15.85 -13.33
C LEU A 37 -19.05 -14.88 -12.56
N GLY A 38 -18.53 -13.76 -12.07
CA GLY A 38 -19.33 -12.69 -11.47
C GLY A 38 -20.45 -12.17 -12.39
N ARG A 39 -20.27 -12.26 -13.72
CA ARG A 39 -21.32 -11.90 -14.70
C ARG A 39 -22.53 -12.84 -14.66
N TRP A 40 -22.35 -14.06 -14.17
CA TRP A 40 -23.38 -15.08 -14.02
C TRP A 40 -23.92 -15.16 -12.57
N ALA A 41 -23.66 -14.14 -11.80
CA ALA A 41 -23.78 -14.07 -10.35
C ALA A 41 -25.17 -14.17 -9.71
N PRO A 42 -26.34 -14.17 -10.36
CA PRO A 42 -27.60 -14.26 -9.60
C PRO A 42 -27.67 -15.49 -8.72
N TYR A 43 -26.97 -16.56 -9.10
CA TYR A 43 -27.06 -17.88 -8.49
C TYR A 43 -25.81 -18.28 -7.72
N LEU A 44 -24.71 -17.53 -7.79
CA LEU A 44 -23.46 -17.87 -7.13
C LEU A 44 -23.36 -17.21 -5.75
N PRO A 45 -22.92 -17.93 -4.71
CA PRO A 45 -22.58 -17.31 -3.43
C PRO A 45 -21.41 -16.33 -3.62
N LEU A 46 -21.53 -15.12 -3.03
CA LEU A 46 -20.53 -14.06 -3.18
C LEU A 46 -19.32 -14.30 -2.25
N VAL A 47 -19.62 -14.76 -1.04
CA VAL A 47 -18.67 -14.89 0.07
C VAL A 47 -18.77 -16.26 0.71
N GLN A 48 -17.71 -16.65 1.43
CA GLN A 48 -17.70 -17.92 2.14
C GLN A 48 -18.60 -17.89 3.38
N ASP A 49 -18.58 -16.77 4.11
CA ASP A 49 -19.41 -16.59 5.30
C ASP A 49 -20.82 -16.13 4.91
N GLN A 50 -21.80 -16.97 5.15
CA GLN A 50 -23.21 -16.69 4.87
C GLN A 50 -23.84 -15.65 5.82
N ASN A 51 -23.18 -15.36 6.95
CA ASN A 51 -23.60 -14.29 7.87
C ASN A 51 -23.05 -12.91 7.46
N SER A 52 -22.20 -12.87 6.43
CA SER A 52 -21.68 -11.62 5.90
C SER A 52 -22.81 -10.74 5.37
N PRO A 53 -22.79 -9.42 5.63
CA PRO A 53 -23.74 -8.47 5.04
C PRO A 53 -23.84 -8.59 3.51
N LEU A 54 -22.76 -8.99 2.82
CA LEU A 54 -22.78 -9.19 1.37
C LEU A 54 -23.55 -10.45 0.93
N ALA A 55 -23.75 -11.44 1.80
CA ALA A 55 -24.54 -12.64 1.49
C ALA A 55 -26.03 -12.35 1.42
N THR A 56 -26.50 -11.34 2.15
CA THR A 56 -27.92 -11.01 2.32
C THR A 56 -28.44 -9.92 1.36
N ILE A 57 -27.56 -9.23 0.63
CA ILE A 57 -27.97 -8.19 -0.32
C ILE A 57 -28.83 -8.78 -1.43
N ARG A 58 -30.10 -8.40 -1.50
CA ARG A 58 -31.08 -8.93 -2.47
C ARG A 58 -32.04 -7.89 -3.05
N LYS A 59 -32.35 -6.81 -2.31
CA LYS A 59 -33.32 -5.79 -2.70
C LYS A 59 -32.61 -4.53 -3.21
N ASN A 60 -33.31 -3.71 -3.97
CA ASN A 60 -32.77 -2.45 -4.50
C ASN A 60 -32.21 -1.53 -3.39
N SER A 61 -32.92 -1.41 -2.27
CA SER A 61 -32.51 -0.62 -1.11
C SER A 61 -31.25 -1.11 -0.37
N ASP A 62 -30.83 -2.35 -0.63
CA ASP A 62 -29.71 -2.97 0.08
C ASP A 62 -28.35 -2.66 -0.57
N TYR A 63 -28.38 -2.19 -1.84
CA TYR A 63 -27.14 -1.89 -2.56
C TYR A 63 -26.62 -0.51 -2.20
N PRO A 64 -25.28 -0.39 -1.95
CA PRO A 64 -24.68 0.92 -1.75
C PRO A 64 -24.66 1.71 -3.06
N SER A 65 -24.74 3.05 -2.97
CA SER A 65 -24.57 3.92 -4.16
C SER A 65 -23.17 3.79 -4.76
N ILE A 66 -22.17 3.59 -3.91
CA ILE A 66 -20.76 3.42 -4.32
C ILE A 66 -20.17 2.21 -3.60
N MET A 67 -19.52 1.34 -4.34
CA MET A 67 -18.79 0.21 -3.81
C MET A 67 -17.32 0.28 -4.23
N VAL A 68 -16.42 0.30 -3.25
CA VAL A 68 -14.97 0.25 -3.46
C VAL A 68 -14.45 -1.15 -3.16
N THR A 69 -13.72 -1.72 -4.09
CA THR A 69 -13.03 -3.02 -3.92
C THR A 69 -11.56 -2.90 -4.28
N CYS A 70 -10.71 -3.77 -3.72
CA CYS A 70 -9.28 -3.70 -3.97
C CYS A 70 -8.65 -5.07 -4.18
N GLY A 71 -7.89 -5.18 -5.27
CA GLY A 71 -7.05 -6.32 -5.58
C GLY A 71 -7.78 -7.47 -6.29
N ARG A 72 -7.01 -8.23 -7.04
CA ARG A 72 -7.50 -9.28 -7.95
C ARG A 72 -8.52 -10.25 -7.34
N ARG A 73 -8.38 -10.57 -6.05
CA ARG A 73 -9.29 -11.51 -5.38
C ARG A 73 -10.70 -10.97 -5.19
N MET A 74 -10.84 -9.63 -5.15
CA MET A 74 -12.13 -8.96 -4.97
C MET A 74 -12.83 -8.63 -6.29
N ALA A 75 -12.15 -8.77 -7.42
CA ALA A 75 -12.70 -8.42 -8.73
C ALA A 75 -14.00 -9.18 -9.07
N GLY A 76 -14.04 -10.48 -8.75
CA GLY A 76 -15.24 -11.30 -8.96
C GLY A 76 -16.45 -10.84 -8.15
N ILE A 77 -16.24 -10.44 -6.88
CA ILE A 77 -17.31 -9.84 -6.05
C ILE A 77 -17.78 -8.52 -6.64
N SER A 78 -16.86 -7.66 -7.07
CA SER A 78 -17.21 -6.38 -7.67
C SER A 78 -18.15 -6.56 -8.87
N ILE A 79 -17.76 -7.45 -9.79
CA ILE A 79 -18.56 -7.76 -10.98
C ILE A 79 -19.92 -8.37 -10.59
N ALA A 80 -19.93 -9.31 -9.63
CA ALA A 80 -21.13 -10.00 -9.21
C ALA A 80 -22.16 -9.07 -8.58
N LEU A 81 -21.72 -8.18 -7.67
CA LEU A 81 -22.58 -7.19 -7.03
C LEU A 81 -23.12 -6.18 -8.04
N LYS A 82 -22.29 -5.68 -8.96
CA LYS A 82 -22.75 -4.80 -10.05
C LYS A 82 -23.84 -5.48 -10.89
N THR A 83 -23.61 -6.74 -11.29
CA THR A 83 -24.60 -7.50 -12.07
C THR A 83 -25.93 -7.67 -11.32
N ARG A 84 -25.86 -7.96 -10.01
CA ARG A 84 -27.06 -8.07 -9.16
C ARG A 84 -27.78 -6.73 -9.00
N ALA A 85 -27.03 -5.66 -8.72
CA ALA A 85 -27.58 -4.32 -8.58
C ALA A 85 -28.32 -3.90 -9.85
N ASN A 86 -27.71 -4.06 -11.02
CA ASN A 86 -28.34 -3.74 -12.30
C ASN A 86 -29.65 -4.53 -12.53
N ARG A 87 -29.68 -5.83 -12.17
CA ARG A 87 -30.91 -6.66 -12.27
C ARG A 87 -32.00 -6.26 -11.28
N ALA A 88 -31.59 -5.76 -10.11
CA ALA A 88 -32.52 -5.24 -9.10
C ALA A 88 -32.98 -3.79 -9.40
N GLY A 89 -32.52 -3.17 -10.49
CA GLY A 89 -32.81 -1.76 -10.80
C GLY A 89 -32.08 -0.76 -9.88
N ALA A 90 -31.03 -1.22 -9.15
CA ALA A 90 -30.26 -0.37 -8.25
C ALA A 90 -29.18 0.39 -9.02
N ASN A 91 -29.05 1.69 -8.74
CA ASN A 91 -27.97 2.52 -9.28
C ASN A 91 -26.74 2.43 -8.36
N MET A 92 -25.84 1.49 -8.64
CA MET A 92 -24.61 1.29 -7.89
C MET A 92 -23.38 1.53 -8.77
N THR A 93 -22.46 2.37 -8.33
CA THR A 93 -21.17 2.60 -8.98
C THR A 93 -20.07 1.74 -8.33
N THR A 94 -19.29 1.05 -9.15
CA THR A 94 -18.16 0.25 -8.71
C THR A 94 -16.86 0.94 -8.99
N ILE A 95 -16.00 1.05 -7.96
CA ILE A 95 -14.62 1.53 -8.08
C ILE A 95 -13.69 0.41 -7.65
N HIS A 96 -12.85 -0.07 -8.56
CA HIS A 96 -11.91 -1.14 -8.25
C HIS A 96 -10.48 -0.63 -8.27
N LEU A 97 -9.71 -0.96 -7.23
CA LEU A 97 -8.32 -0.56 -7.06
C LEU A 97 -7.39 -1.69 -7.46
N GLN A 98 -6.29 -1.37 -8.13
CA GLN A 98 -5.29 -2.26 -8.71
C GLN A 98 -5.79 -3.00 -9.96
N ASP A 99 -4.84 -3.48 -10.77
CA ASP A 99 -5.13 -4.26 -11.98
C ASP A 99 -5.89 -5.57 -11.63
N PRO A 100 -7.16 -5.70 -12.01
CA PRO A 100 -7.96 -6.90 -11.79
C PRO A 100 -7.54 -8.05 -12.70
N ARG A 101 -6.71 -7.79 -13.73
CA ARG A 101 -6.39 -8.67 -14.86
C ARG A 101 -7.63 -9.12 -15.63
N LEU A 102 -8.57 -8.22 -15.78
CA LEU A 102 -9.82 -8.37 -16.51
C LEU A 102 -10.01 -7.16 -17.41
N ASP A 103 -10.97 -7.25 -18.32
CA ASP A 103 -11.39 -6.12 -19.14
C ASP A 103 -11.86 -4.95 -18.23
N PRO A 104 -11.31 -3.75 -18.40
CA PRO A 104 -11.74 -2.56 -17.67
C PRO A 104 -13.25 -2.30 -17.73
N ALA A 105 -13.89 -2.62 -18.84
CA ALA A 105 -15.34 -2.47 -19.03
C ALA A 105 -16.20 -3.30 -18.05
N CYS A 106 -15.59 -4.19 -17.24
CA CYS A 106 -16.29 -4.88 -16.16
C CYS A 106 -16.57 -4.01 -14.94
N PHE A 107 -16.01 -2.81 -14.88
CA PHE A 107 -16.07 -1.89 -13.74
C PHE A 107 -16.50 -0.51 -14.22
N ASP A 108 -17.19 0.26 -13.38
CA ASP A 108 -17.50 1.65 -13.72
C ASP A 108 -16.24 2.51 -13.67
N MET A 109 -15.37 2.28 -12.68
CA MET A 109 -14.07 2.94 -12.58
C MET A 109 -12.98 1.97 -12.09
N LEU A 110 -11.77 2.13 -12.62
CA LEU A 110 -10.54 1.50 -12.14
C LEU A 110 -9.54 2.56 -11.71
N ILE A 111 -8.84 2.30 -10.60
CA ILE A 111 -7.69 3.12 -10.18
C ILE A 111 -6.47 2.22 -10.12
N VAL A 112 -5.49 2.47 -10.96
CA VAL A 112 -4.31 1.61 -11.09
C VAL A 112 -3.01 2.43 -11.08
N PRO A 113 -1.94 1.91 -10.46
CA PRO A 113 -0.66 2.59 -10.53
C PRO A 113 -0.06 2.50 -11.95
N GLN A 114 0.74 3.49 -12.31
CA GLN A 114 1.32 3.66 -13.65
C GLN A 114 2.15 2.46 -14.12
N HIS A 115 2.75 1.70 -13.21
CA HIS A 115 3.51 0.50 -13.54
C HIS A 115 2.64 -0.70 -13.95
N ASP A 116 1.32 -0.67 -13.70
CA ASP A 116 0.36 -1.61 -14.26
C ASP A 116 -0.01 -1.21 -15.70
N ARG A 117 -0.31 -2.21 -16.54
CA ARG A 117 -0.50 -2.00 -17.99
C ARG A 117 -1.93 -1.63 -18.38
N VAL A 118 -2.87 -1.78 -17.47
CA VAL A 118 -4.30 -1.52 -17.74
C VAL A 118 -4.50 -0.05 -18.05
N ARG A 119 -5.22 0.23 -19.15
CA ARG A 119 -5.63 1.57 -19.60
C ARG A 119 -7.05 1.49 -20.16
N GLY A 120 -7.75 2.62 -20.21
CA GLY A 120 -9.11 2.75 -20.72
C GLY A 120 -9.74 4.07 -20.27
N ASP A 121 -10.87 4.43 -20.83
CA ASP A 121 -11.58 5.70 -20.54
C ASP A 121 -12.08 5.76 -19.09
N ASN A 122 -12.38 4.60 -18.51
CA ASN A 122 -12.79 4.44 -17.11
C ASN A 122 -11.61 4.19 -16.15
N VAL A 123 -10.37 4.28 -16.62
CA VAL A 123 -9.17 4.02 -15.82
C VAL A 123 -8.54 5.33 -15.36
N ILE A 124 -8.36 5.47 -14.05
CA ILE A 124 -7.58 6.53 -13.41
C ILE A 124 -6.19 5.96 -13.11
N VAL A 125 -5.16 6.61 -13.65
CA VAL A 125 -3.78 6.17 -13.46
C VAL A 125 -3.11 7.02 -12.38
N THR A 126 -2.58 6.37 -11.35
CA THR A 126 -1.79 6.99 -10.28
C THR A 126 -0.30 6.67 -10.46
N LYS A 127 0.61 7.48 -9.95
CA LYS A 127 2.05 7.20 -9.95
C LYS A 127 2.36 5.95 -9.13
N ALA A 128 1.69 5.83 -7.96
CA ALA A 128 1.95 4.78 -6.99
C ALA A 128 0.66 4.21 -6.37
N ALA A 129 0.82 3.29 -5.42
CA ALA A 129 -0.30 2.70 -4.69
C ALA A 129 -0.92 3.72 -3.72
N LEU A 130 -2.26 3.78 -3.68
CA LEU A 130 -2.95 4.58 -2.68
C LEU A 130 -2.60 4.10 -1.28
N ASN A 131 -2.41 5.04 -0.37
CA ASN A 131 -2.11 4.75 1.03
C ASN A 131 -2.72 5.81 1.95
N ARG A 132 -2.70 5.55 3.27
CA ARG A 132 -3.25 6.43 4.30
C ARG A 132 -2.19 7.32 4.96
N MET A 133 -0.95 7.25 4.52
CA MET A 133 0.19 7.99 5.09
C MET A 133 0.18 9.43 4.59
N ASN A 134 -0.89 10.16 4.87
CA ASN A 134 -0.91 11.61 4.70
C ASN A 134 -0.31 12.31 5.92
N GLN A 135 0.08 13.56 5.76
CA GLN A 135 0.75 14.33 6.82
C GLN A 135 -0.06 14.39 8.12
N SER A 136 -1.39 14.50 8.05
CA SER A 136 -2.24 14.55 9.25
C SER A 136 -2.25 13.23 10.01
N HIS A 137 -2.30 12.09 9.34
CA HIS A 137 -2.24 10.77 9.96
C HIS A 137 -0.87 10.49 10.59
N ILE A 138 0.19 10.88 9.91
CA ILE A 138 1.57 10.75 10.39
C ILE A 138 1.76 11.61 11.65
N ALA A 139 1.37 12.89 11.61
CA ALA A 139 1.48 13.80 12.75
C ALA A 139 0.71 13.29 13.98
N ALA A 140 -0.50 12.77 13.81
CA ALA A 140 -1.30 12.19 14.88
C ALA A 140 -0.65 10.95 15.53
N SER A 141 0.26 10.27 14.82
CA SER A 141 0.93 9.05 15.30
C SER A 141 2.28 9.32 15.97
N ALA A 142 2.80 10.53 15.94
CA ALA A 142 4.13 10.87 16.47
C ALA A 142 4.31 10.49 17.95
N ASN A 143 3.26 10.65 18.77
CA ASN A 143 3.29 10.41 20.19
C ASN A 143 3.00 8.95 20.61
N THR A 144 2.90 8.02 19.65
CA THR A 144 2.58 6.61 19.94
C THR A 144 3.80 5.74 20.18
N LEU A 145 5.01 6.28 20.03
CA LEU A 145 6.26 5.55 20.17
C LEU A 145 6.75 5.47 21.61
N PRO A 146 7.50 4.40 21.97
CA PRO A 146 8.21 4.34 23.24
C PRO A 146 9.14 5.54 23.44
N GLN A 147 9.22 6.04 24.68
CA GLN A 147 10.02 7.23 25.02
C GLN A 147 11.49 7.09 24.59
N GLN A 148 12.08 5.91 24.76
CA GLN A 148 13.47 5.62 24.35
C GLN A 148 13.70 5.84 22.85
N TRP A 149 12.67 5.62 22.01
CA TRP A 149 12.79 5.84 20.57
C TRP A 149 12.64 7.33 20.23
N GLN A 150 11.79 8.02 20.96
CA GLN A 150 11.64 9.49 20.81
C GLN A 150 12.91 10.25 21.25
N ALA A 151 13.65 9.71 22.23
CA ALA A 151 14.88 10.30 22.76
C ALA A 151 16.11 10.05 21.88
N ALA A 152 16.04 9.19 20.86
CA ALA A 152 17.18 8.92 19.97
C ALA A 152 17.63 10.18 19.25
N ALA A 153 18.94 10.37 19.16
CA ALA A 153 19.54 11.52 18.48
C ALA A 153 19.27 11.46 16.96
N ALA A 154 19.18 12.61 16.32
CA ALA A 154 19.11 12.73 14.87
C ALA A 154 20.52 12.52 14.22
N PRO A 155 20.61 12.04 12.98
CA PRO A 155 19.47 11.63 12.11
C PRO A 155 18.85 10.30 12.53
N ARG A 156 17.52 10.29 12.61
CA ARG A 156 16.71 9.09 12.87
C ARG A 156 16.20 8.54 11.54
N VAL A 157 16.54 7.31 11.23
CA VAL A 157 16.28 6.72 9.91
C VAL A 157 15.41 5.48 10.05
N ALA A 158 14.18 5.55 9.54
CA ALA A 158 13.31 4.38 9.46
C ALA A 158 13.80 3.44 8.36
N VAL A 159 14.04 2.16 8.68
CA VAL A 159 14.44 1.14 7.71
C VAL A 159 13.31 0.15 7.54
N MET A 160 12.54 0.29 6.47
CA MET A 160 11.40 -0.54 6.16
C MET A 160 11.84 -1.78 5.40
N ILE A 161 11.79 -2.93 6.07
CA ILE A 161 12.31 -4.19 5.54
C ILE A 161 11.16 -5.02 4.99
N GLY A 162 11.15 -5.24 3.67
CA GLY A 162 10.23 -6.13 2.99
C GLY A 162 10.49 -7.59 3.31
N GLY A 163 10.42 -8.46 2.32
CA GLY A 163 10.65 -9.87 2.57
C GLY A 163 10.40 -10.74 1.35
N ASP A 164 10.35 -12.03 1.59
CA ASP A 164 10.13 -13.05 0.58
C ASP A 164 8.88 -12.76 -0.26
N ASN A 165 9.01 -12.97 -1.54
CA ASN A 165 7.91 -12.75 -2.48
C ASN A 165 7.94 -13.80 -3.62
N ARG A 166 7.01 -13.70 -4.57
CA ARG A 166 6.92 -14.65 -5.70
C ARG A 166 8.08 -14.55 -6.70
N ARG A 167 8.85 -13.46 -6.69
CA ARG A 167 9.94 -13.20 -7.64
C ARG A 167 11.26 -13.75 -7.14
N TYR A 168 11.46 -13.74 -5.81
CA TYR A 168 12.67 -14.26 -5.16
C TYR A 168 12.45 -14.45 -3.65
N LYS A 169 13.33 -15.24 -3.07
CA LYS A 169 13.56 -15.33 -1.62
C LYS A 169 14.85 -14.62 -1.28
N ILE A 170 14.88 -13.99 -0.10
CA ILE A 170 16.07 -13.30 0.36
C ILE A 170 17.10 -14.33 0.82
N SER A 171 18.24 -14.39 0.14
CA SER A 171 19.35 -15.26 0.52
C SER A 171 20.20 -14.63 1.62
N HIS A 172 21.04 -15.44 2.25
CA HIS A 172 22.02 -14.96 3.24
C HIS A 172 22.95 -13.88 2.64
N ASN A 173 23.47 -14.09 1.44
CA ASN A 173 24.34 -13.12 0.76
C ASN A 173 23.63 -11.78 0.50
N MET A 174 22.35 -11.81 0.14
CA MET A 174 21.55 -10.60 -0.04
C MET A 174 21.39 -9.86 1.30
N ALA A 175 21.12 -10.59 2.39
CA ALA A 175 21.02 -10.01 3.73
C ALA A 175 22.35 -9.42 4.20
N THR A 176 23.47 -10.09 3.95
CA THR A 176 24.82 -9.60 4.28
C THR A 176 25.15 -8.32 3.53
N HIS A 177 24.88 -8.27 2.22
CA HIS A 177 25.09 -7.07 1.42
C HIS A 177 24.22 -5.90 1.91
N MET A 178 22.97 -6.15 2.24
CA MET A 178 22.06 -5.16 2.81
C MET A 178 22.58 -4.63 4.16
N ALA A 179 23.04 -5.52 5.04
CA ALA A 179 23.62 -5.13 6.32
C ALA A 179 24.83 -4.21 6.14
N GLN A 180 25.71 -4.53 5.18
CA GLN A 180 26.88 -3.71 4.86
C GLN A 180 26.49 -2.31 4.37
N GLN A 181 25.49 -2.22 3.49
CA GLN A 181 24.99 -0.94 3.00
C GLN A 181 24.38 -0.09 4.13
N LEU A 182 23.57 -0.71 4.99
CA LEU A 182 22.95 -0.03 6.13
C LEU A 182 23.99 0.42 7.17
N ALA A 183 24.99 -0.41 7.46
CA ALA A 183 26.08 -0.07 8.36
C ALA A 183 26.92 1.08 7.82
N ALA A 184 27.28 1.05 6.53
CA ALA A 184 28.02 2.13 5.87
C ALA A 184 27.22 3.44 5.92
N PHE A 185 25.91 3.39 5.63
CA PHE A 185 25.04 4.55 5.73
C PHE A 185 24.95 5.10 7.17
N ALA A 186 24.72 4.23 8.16
CA ALA A 186 24.64 4.64 9.55
C ALA A 186 25.93 5.32 10.02
N THR A 187 27.08 4.74 9.71
CA THR A 187 28.39 5.29 10.07
C THR A 187 28.65 6.63 9.39
N ALA A 188 28.41 6.73 8.07
CA ALA A 188 28.71 7.94 7.30
C ALA A 188 27.84 9.14 7.71
N ASN A 189 26.64 8.89 8.23
CA ASN A 189 25.69 9.92 8.64
C ASN A 189 25.54 10.05 10.17
N ASN A 190 26.25 9.26 10.97
CA ASN A 190 26.03 9.13 12.42
C ASN A 190 24.53 8.91 12.76
N ALA A 191 23.86 8.04 12.01
CA ALA A 191 22.43 7.88 12.01
C ALA A 191 21.95 6.74 12.92
N ASN A 192 20.84 6.93 13.61
CA ASN A 192 20.13 5.91 14.36
C ASN A 192 19.10 5.21 13.45
N LEU A 193 19.23 3.89 13.29
CA LEU A 193 18.38 3.08 12.42
C LEU A 193 17.22 2.46 13.21
N PHE A 194 16.01 2.59 12.71
CA PHE A 194 14.79 1.97 13.25
C PHE A 194 14.33 0.90 12.28
N LEU A 195 14.66 -0.37 12.52
CA LEU A 195 14.29 -1.47 11.65
C LEU A 195 12.80 -1.82 11.84
N VAL A 196 12.05 -1.75 10.76
CA VAL A 196 10.61 -2.06 10.72
C VAL A 196 10.39 -3.23 9.76
N PRO A 197 10.43 -4.47 10.27
CA PRO A 197 10.23 -5.65 9.43
C PRO A 197 8.77 -5.78 9.00
N SER A 198 8.56 -6.08 7.72
CA SER A 198 7.24 -6.48 7.25
C SER A 198 6.90 -7.90 7.71
N ARG A 199 5.64 -8.27 7.67
CA ARG A 199 5.17 -9.66 7.95
C ARG A 199 5.78 -10.73 7.04
N ARG A 200 6.46 -10.34 5.96
CA ARG A 200 7.12 -11.24 5.01
C ARG A 200 8.64 -11.30 5.24
N CYS A 201 9.17 -10.50 6.14
CA CYS A 201 10.59 -10.52 6.46
C CYS A 201 10.90 -11.86 7.18
N PRO A 202 11.81 -12.68 6.63
CA PRO A 202 12.23 -13.90 7.33
C PRO A 202 12.95 -13.56 8.62
N ASP A 203 12.70 -14.32 9.70
CA ASP A 203 13.38 -14.13 11.00
C ASP A 203 14.88 -14.26 10.88
N THR A 204 15.36 -15.11 9.97
CA THR A 204 16.79 -15.28 9.69
C THR A 204 17.43 -14.01 9.13
N VAL A 205 16.72 -13.29 8.26
CA VAL A 205 17.16 -12.00 7.71
C VAL A 205 17.20 -10.95 8.80
N LEU A 206 16.14 -10.86 9.61
CA LEU A 206 16.06 -9.87 10.68
C LEU A 206 17.18 -10.08 11.71
N ARG A 207 17.39 -11.32 12.18
CA ARG A 207 18.47 -11.66 13.12
C ARG A 207 19.86 -11.35 12.53
N HIS A 208 20.07 -11.62 11.23
CA HIS A 208 21.33 -11.29 10.58
C HIS A 208 21.58 -9.78 10.57
N LEU A 209 20.58 -8.96 10.23
CA LEU A 209 20.68 -7.51 10.30
C LEU A 209 20.96 -7.02 11.72
N GLN A 210 20.27 -7.58 12.72
CA GLN A 210 20.50 -7.24 14.13
C GLN A 210 21.94 -7.47 14.59
N THR A 211 22.51 -8.60 14.17
CA THR A 211 23.87 -8.98 14.58
C THR A 211 24.94 -8.17 13.84
N ALA A 212 24.67 -7.76 12.61
CA ALA A 212 25.62 -7.07 11.74
C ALA A 212 25.61 -5.54 11.88
N LEU A 213 24.55 -4.97 12.46
CA LEU A 213 24.43 -3.52 12.66
C LEU A 213 24.90 -3.14 14.08
N PRO A 214 25.49 -1.94 14.28
CA PRO A 214 25.90 -1.47 15.58
C PRO A 214 24.72 -1.42 16.57
N PRO A 215 24.78 -2.11 17.71
CA PRO A 215 23.63 -2.21 18.64
C PRO A 215 23.19 -0.86 19.21
N ASP A 216 24.14 0.06 19.43
CA ASP A 216 23.87 1.39 19.98
C ASP A 216 23.14 2.33 19.00
N HIS A 217 23.16 1.99 17.71
CA HIS A 217 22.55 2.76 16.62
C HIS A 217 21.43 2.01 15.91
N CYS A 218 20.96 0.88 16.46
CA CYS A 218 19.96 0.06 15.80
C CYS A 218 18.86 -0.36 16.77
N MET A 219 17.65 0.08 16.50
CA MET A 219 16.44 -0.30 17.23
C MET A 219 15.50 -1.09 16.33
N ILE A 220 14.78 -2.07 16.89
CA ILE A 220 13.88 -2.94 16.10
C ILE A 220 12.46 -2.83 16.61
N ALA A 221 11.54 -2.63 15.66
CA ALA A 221 10.12 -2.73 15.93
C ALA A 221 9.72 -4.19 16.13
N THR A 222 9.28 -4.54 17.34
CA THR A 222 8.74 -5.85 17.65
C THR A 222 7.23 -5.90 17.43
N ASN A 223 6.70 -7.08 17.14
CA ASN A 223 5.25 -7.27 16.94
C ASN A 223 4.43 -7.20 18.25
N ASP A 224 5.09 -7.10 19.40
CA ASP A 224 4.47 -7.10 20.74
C ASP A 224 3.89 -5.73 21.14
N GLN A 225 4.04 -4.72 20.27
CA GLN A 225 3.57 -3.36 20.51
C GLN A 225 2.43 -2.99 19.53
N PRO A 226 1.57 -2.03 19.87
CA PRO A 226 0.69 -1.43 18.88
C PRO A 226 1.54 -0.97 17.70
N ASN A 227 1.09 -1.25 16.47
CA ASN A 227 1.85 -1.01 15.23
C ASN A 227 2.63 0.32 15.27
N PRO A 228 3.95 0.31 15.50
CA PRO A 228 4.73 1.54 15.70
C PRO A 228 5.02 2.26 14.38
N TYR A 229 4.66 1.65 13.26
CA TYR A 229 5.02 2.05 11.92
C TYR A 229 4.67 3.52 11.57
N PRO A 230 3.44 4.02 11.80
CA PRO A 230 3.14 5.41 11.51
C PRO A 230 3.92 6.39 12.39
N GLY A 231 4.11 6.04 13.67
CA GLY A 231 4.91 6.84 14.60
C GLY A 231 6.39 6.90 14.22
N ILE A 232 6.96 5.78 13.78
CA ILE A 232 8.35 5.73 13.28
C ILE A 232 8.49 6.63 12.05
N LEU A 233 7.57 6.56 11.10
CA LEU A 233 7.57 7.45 9.94
C LEU A 233 7.41 8.92 10.34
N ALA A 234 6.60 9.22 11.35
CA ALA A 234 6.45 10.58 11.87
C ALA A 234 7.77 11.13 12.43
N MET A 235 8.46 10.32 13.22
CA MET A 235 9.70 10.69 13.91
C MET A 235 10.91 10.73 12.99
N ALA A 236 10.99 9.85 11.99
CA ALA A 236 12.15 9.70 11.13
C ALA A 236 12.53 10.99 10.39
N ASP A 237 13.81 11.26 10.25
CA ASP A 237 14.36 12.35 9.45
C ASP A 237 14.57 11.90 8.00
N ALA A 238 14.76 10.57 7.77
CA ALA A 238 14.79 9.92 6.46
C ALA A 238 14.22 8.50 6.54
N VAL A 239 13.90 7.92 5.39
CA VAL A 239 13.34 6.56 5.28
C VAL A 239 14.13 5.75 4.28
N ILE A 240 14.61 4.57 4.68
CA ILE A 240 15.17 3.57 3.78
C ILE A 240 14.10 2.49 3.56
N VAL A 241 13.85 2.11 2.32
CA VAL A 241 12.85 1.09 1.97
C VAL A 241 13.48 0.04 1.08
N THR A 242 13.29 -1.24 1.40
CA THR A 242 13.76 -2.31 0.50
C THR A 242 12.93 -2.40 -0.78
N SER A 243 13.57 -2.67 -1.90
CA SER A 243 13.03 -2.54 -3.27
C SER A 243 11.84 -3.45 -3.59
N ASP A 244 11.59 -4.49 -2.79
CA ASP A 244 10.55 -5.49 -3.06
C ASP A 244 9.10 -4.99 -2.84
N SER A 245 8.91 -3.88 -2.14
CA SER A 245 7.59 -3.44 -1.69
C SER A 245 7.16 -2.08 -2.26
N VAL A 246 6.37 -2.11 -3.31
CA VAL A 246 5.71 -0.91 -3.89
C VAL A 246 4.89 -0.15 -2.84
N ASN A 247 4.14 -0.86 -1.97
CA ASN A 247 3.30 -0.19 -0.97
C ASN A 247 4.14 0.59 0.05
N MET A 248 5.19 -0.03 0.60
CA MET A 248 6.04 0.63 1.59
C MET A 248 6.76 1.84 0.99
N ALA A 249 7.26 1.72 -0.24
CA ALA A 249 7.88 2.86 -0.93
C ALA A 249 6.87 3.99 -1.22
N SER A 250 5.62 3.65 -1.58
CA SER A 250 4.56 4.64 -1.77
C SER A 250 4.18 5.34 -0.46
N GLU A 251 4.09 4.58 0.64
CA GLU A 251 3.79 5.10 1.98
C GLU A 251 4.91 6.03 2.48
N ALA A 252 6.17 5.61 2.32
CA ALA A 252 7.32 6.44 2.67
C ALA A 252 7.35 7.74 1.85
N ALA A 253 7.17 7.66 0.53
CA ALA A 253 7.19 8.81 -0.36
C ALA A 253 6.09 9.84 -0.03
N SER A 254 4.96 9.40 0.54
CA SER A 254 3.89 10.32 0.97
C SER A 254 4.27 11.18 2.17
N THR A 255 5.35 10.85 2.87
CA THR A 255 5.84 11.64 4.01
C THR A 255 6.51 12.96 3.61
N GLY A 256 7.00 13.05 2.37
CA GLY A 256 7.81 14.16 1.88
C GLY A 256 9.25 14.20 2.44
N LYS A 257 9.63 13.19 3.21
CA LYS A 257 11.00 13.02 3.73
C LYS A 257 11.91 12.40 2.67
N PRO A 258 13.24 12.48 2.81
CA PRO A 258 14.18 11.73 2.00
C PRO A 258 13.85 10.23 2.06
N VAL A 259 13.58 9.61 0.90
CA VAL A 259 13.27 8.17 0.78
C VAL A 259 14.30 7.50 -0.11
N LEU A 260 15.05 6.57 0.48
CA LEU A 260 16.12 5.84 -0.18
C LEU A 260 15.73 4.39 -0.42
N ILE A 261 15.91 3.91 -1.64
CA ILE A 261 15.57 2.54 -2.02
C ILE A 261 16.81 1.65 -1.90
N ALA A 262 16.74 0.72 -0.96
CA ALA A 262 17.75 -0.32 -0.75
C ALA A 262 17.39 -1.55 -1.59
N TYR A 263 18.22 -1.87 -2.57
CA TYR A 263 17.97 -2.95 -3.51
C TYR A 263 18.50 -4.28 -3.00
N TRP A 264 17.61 -5.27 -2.78
CA TRP A 264 18.03 -6.65 -2.53
C TRP A 264 18.79 -7.24 -3.73
N ARG A 265 18.39 -6.86 -4.92
CA ARG A 265 19.02 -7.17 -6.21
C ARG A 265 18.48 -6.18 -7.26
N ALA A 266 19.06 -6.19 -8.45
CA ALA A 266 18.52 -5.44 -9.58
C ALA A 266 17.06 -5.86 -9.85
N GLU A 267 16.15 -4.90 -9.79
CA GLU A 267 14.73 -5.12 -10.08
C GLU A 267 14.48 -5.11 -11.58
N THR A 268 13.45 -5.84 -12.00
CA THR A 268 13.07 -5.96 -13.42
C THR A 268 11.57 -5.75 -13.61
N GLY A 269 11.17 -5.49 -14.85
CA GLY A 269 9.77 -5.40 -15.25
C GLY A 269 9.01 -4.27 -14.54
N ARG A 270 7.82 -4.56 -14.01
CA ARG A 270 6.95 -3.54 -13.42
C ARG A 270 7.54 -2.86 -12.19
N ILE A 271 8.31 -3.58 -11.40
CA ILE A 271 8.89 -3.02 -10.17
C ILE A 271 10.03 -2.06 -10.51
N ALA A 272 10.89 -2.41 -11.47
CA ALA A 272 11.90 -1.48 -11.96
C ALA A 272 11.26 -0.21 -12.52
N LYS A 273 10.19 -0.35 -13.33
CA LYS A 273 9.45 0.80 -13.85
C LYS A 273 8.85 1.67 -12.74
N PHE A 274 8.34 1.05 -11.69
CA PHE A 274 7.81 1.78 -10.52
C PHE A 274 8.92 2.61 -9.88
N HIS A 275 10.05 2.01 -9.53
CA HIS A 275 11.16 2.73 -8.89
C HIS A 275 11.69 3.83 -9.81
N GLN A 276 11.82 3.58 -11.11
CA GLN A 276 12.24 4.62 -12.06
C GLN A 276 11.25 5.80 -12.06
N THR A 277 9.94 5.54 -12.15
CA THR A 277 8.92 6.59 -12.08
C THR A 277 9.01 7.42 -10.80
N MET A 278 9.26 6.78 -9.67
CA MET A 278 9.38 7.46 -8.38
C MET A 278 10.64 8.32 -8.30
N GLN A 279 11.75 7.86 -8.86
CA GLN A 279 13.02 8.58 -8.94
C GLN A 279 12.93 9.76 -9.92
N ASP A 280 12.41 9.56 -11.12
CA ASP A 280 12.22 10.61 -12.13
C ASP A 280 11.31 11.75 -11.63
N SER A 281 10.44 11.43 -10.68
CA SER A 281 9.54 12.42 -10.04
C SER A 281 10.10 12.97 -8.72
N ASN A 282 11.33 12.66 -8.36
CA ASN A 282 12.00 13.06 -7.12
C ASN A 282 11.23 12.69 -5.84
N HIS A 283 10.50 11.56 -5.87
CA HIS A 283 9.84 11.01 -4.69
C HIS A 283 10.76 10.07 -3.91
N THR A 284 11.73 9.45 -4.58
CA THR A 284 12.72 8.53 -4.00
C THR A 284 14.06 8.64 -4.70
N ALA A 285 15.13 8.18 -4.06
CA ALA A 285 16.46 8.00 -4.65
C ALA A 285 17.00 6.59 -4.35
N PRO A 286 18.00 6.08 -5.08
CA PRO A 286 18.73 4.88 -4.67
C PRO A 286 19.45 5.10 -3.33
N LEU A 287 19.61 4.05 -2.52
CA LEU A 287 20.43 4.12 -1.31
C LEU A 287 21.89 4.36 -1.68
N THR A 288 22.44 5.42 -1.14
CA THR A 288 23.87 5.80 -1.20
C THR A 288 24.44 5.87 0.21
N PRO A 289 25.78 5.83 0.40
CA PRO A 289 26.37 5.95 1.73
C PRO A 289 26.05 7.25 2.47
N LEU A 290 25.84 8.34 1.74
CA LEU A 290 25.46 9.63 2.31
C LEU A 290 23.95 9.90 2.10
N LEU A 291 23.37 10.56 3.08
CA LEU A 291 22.02 11.12 2.93
C LEU A 291 22.08 12.20 1.85
N PRO A 292 21.25 12.12 0.80
CA PRO A 292 21.27 13.11 -0.26
C PRO A 292 20.75 14.46 0.24
N ASP A 293 21.42 15.52 -0.21
CA ASP A 293 20.97 16.89 0.00
C ASP A 293 19.79 17.22 -0.92
N GLY A 294 18.90 18.08 -0.42
CA GLY A 294 17.80 18.63 -1.20
C GLY A 294 16.41 18.05 -0.87
N PRO A 295 15.38 18.73 -1.33
CA PRO A 295 14.00 18.36 -1.00
C PRO A 295 13.53 17.16 -1.83
N PHE A 296 12.83 16.25 -1.19
CA PHE A 296 12.04 15.22 -1.85
C PHE A 296 10.60 15.71 -2.03
N VAL A 297 9.99 15.37 -3.16
CA VAL A 297 8.61 15.76 -3.46
C VAL A 297 7.65 14.78 -2.78
N PRO A 298 6.74 15.24 -1.90
CA PRO A 298 5.73 14.37 -1.32
C PRO A 298 4.87 13.72 -2.41
N LEU A 299 4.61 12.42 -2.28
CA LEU A 299 3.67 11.72 -3.14
C LEU A 299 2.23 12.00 -2.66
N ASP A 300 1.58 12.98 -3.23
CA ASP A 300 0.16 13.28 -2.97
C ASP A 300 -0.60 13.46 -4.29
N GLU A 301 -1.46 12.49 -4.59
CA GLU A 301 -2.33 12.49 -5.77
C GLU A 301 -3.81 12.70 -5.39
N SER A 302 -4.10 13.05 -4.14
CA SER A 302 -5.46 13.14 -3.60
C SER A 302 -6.34 14.11 -4.37
N ALA A 303 -5.83 15.28 -4.72
CA ALA A 303 -6.58 16.30 -5.47
C ALA A 303 -6.92 15.82 -6.89
N MET A 304 -5.98 15.18 -7.58
CA MET A 304 -6.17 14.61 -8.91
C MET A 304 -7.21 13.50 -8.88
N ILE A 305 -7.09 12.54 -7.95
CA ILE A 305 -8.02 11.43 -7.78
C ILE A 305 -9.43 11.94 -7.49
N ARG A 306 -9.58 12.86 -6.54
CA ARG A 306 -10.85 13.47 -6.17
C ARG A 306 -11.52 14.11 -7.38
N ARG A 307 -10.81 14.95 -8.12
CA ARG A 307 -11.33 15.61 -9.31
C ARG A 307 -11.81 14.59 -10.35
N GLN A 308 -10.99 13.59 -10.67
CA GLN A 308 -11.35 12.60 -11.69
C GLN A 308 -12.54 11.72 -11.31
N ILE A 309 -12.66 11.33 -10.05
CA ILE A 309 -13.81 10.55 -9.58
C ILE A 309 -15.06 11.42 -9.58
N SER A 310 -15.00 12.64 -9.01
CA SER A 310 -16.19 13.53 -8.95
C SER A 310 -16.73 13.84 -10.34
N THR A 311 -15.85 14.11 -11.32
CA THR A 311 -16.29 14.35 -12.71
C THR A 311 -17.00 13.15 -13.34
N ARG A 312 -16.62 11.91 -12.95
CA ARG A 312 -17.25 10.69 -13.48
C ARG A 312 -18.50 10.26 -12.72
N LEU A 313 -18.66 10.66 -11.47
CA LEU A 313 -19.88 10.39 -10.68
C LEU A 313 -21.05 11.32 -11.04
N ILE A 314 -20.77 12.47 -11.63
CA ILE A 314 -21.81 13.45 -12.06
C ILE A 314 -22.40 13.08 -13.43
N ARG A 315 -21.74 12.26 -14.21
CA ARG A 315 -22.23 11.74 -15.49
C ARG A 315 -23.13 10.53 -15.31
#